data_ae2c861b52b4f5a4421d96b565ca431a
#
_entry.id   ae2c861b52b4f5a4421d96b565ca431a
#
_cell.length_a   1.000
_cell.length_b   1.000
_cell.length_c   1.000
_cell.angle_alpha   90.00
_cell.angle_beta   90.00
_cell.angle_gamma   90.00
#
_symmetry.space_group_name_H-M   'P 1'
#
loop_
_entity.id
_entity.type
_entity.pdbx_description
1 polymer ?
#
loop_
_entity_poly.entity_id
_entity_poly.type
_entity_poly.pdbx_seq_one_letter_code
_entity_poly.pdbx_strand_id
1 'polypeptide(L)'
;MKKFLLLALAVICVQLGAQDLGHYKKIVKELSSAKYQGRGYAEDGANKAGRWIAKEFAKAGADEVVQQPFTLDINTFPGKMEFSVDGKKQVPGIDFTLREFNPSIKGEFKLYYIDTLNYNPEKIFADLATEEYKGAFVVCDFMFSYKHTADFRKLQSKNDCTNSGLIYTWEAPLKFYKAYGETVREKPIIWVKPDFPKDAKTIKVDIENEFLDDYECFNVIAKVEGSRHDSCNNYSSSALCQEQTGIRHVFHRLLRRRCKP
;
A
#
# COMPACT_ATOMS: atom_id res chain seq x y z
N MET A 1 29.43 -50.92 -13.15
CA MET A 1 29.62 -49.88 -12.12
C MET A 1 29.23 -48.46 -12.60
N LYS A 2 29.77 -47.90 -13.71
CA LYS A 2 29.42 -46.54 -14.19
C LYS A 2 27.92 -46.32 -14.42
N LYS A 3 27.17 -47.27 -14.96
CA LYS A 3 25.72 -47.14 -15.19
C LYS A 3 24.90 -47.10 -13.89
N PHE A 4 25.32 -47.83 -12.85
CA PHE A 4 24.69 -47.78 -11.51
C PHE A 4 24.94 -46.48 -10.80
N LEU A 5 26.14 -45.89 -10.96
CA LEU A 5 26.50 -44.59 -10.37
C LEU A 5 25.67 -43.47 -11.03
N LEU A 6 25.47 -43.52 -12.35
CA LEU A 6 24.62 -42.56 -13.08
C LEU A 6 23.14 -42.64 -12.65
N LEU A 7 22.63 -43.86 -12.45
CA LEU A 7 21.26 -44.06 -11.98
C LEU A 7 21.08 -43.54 -10.56
N ALA A 8 22.04 -43.82 -9.66
CA ALA A 8 22.01 -43.31 -8.30
C ALA A 8 22.09 -41.74 -8.27
N LEU A 9 22.93 -41.14 -9.13
CA LEU A 9 23.00 -39.67 -9.27
C LEU A 9 21.70 -39.10 -9.79
N ALA A 10 21.03 -39.70 -10.77
CA ALA A 10 19.74 -39.27 -11.33
C ALA A 10 18.65 -39.36 -10.26
N VAL A 11 18.60 -40.41 -9.43
CA VAL A 11 17.62 -40.53 -8.35
C VAL A 11 17.85 -39.46 -7.26
N ILE A 12 19.10 -39.12 -6.93
CA ILE A 12 19.43 -38.04 -6.00
C ILE A 12 18.99 -36.66 -6.56
N CYS A 13 19.19 -36.40 -7.88
CA CYS A 13 18.78 -35.17 -8.49
C CYS A 13 17.26 -34.99 -8.50
N VAL A 14 16.47 -36.04 -8.66
CA VAL A 14 15.00 -35.98 -8.60
C VAL A 14 14.50 -35.65 -7.18
N GLN A 15 15.23 -36.05 -6.14
CA GLN A 15 14.85 -35.70 -4.76
C GLN A 15 15.24 -34.26 -4.34
N LEU A 16 16.14 -33.61 -5.09
CA LEU A 16 16.61 -32.25 -4.77
C LEU A 16 15.72 -31.13 -5.29
N GLY A 17 14.67 -31.40 -6.05
CA GLY A 17 14.04 -30.39 -6.89
C GLY A 17 12.59 -29.99 -6.65
N ALA A 18 11.83 -30.76 -5.93
CA ALA A 18 10.40 -30.45 -5.84
C ALA A 18 10.11 -29.41 -4.76
N GLN A 19 10.20 -28.12 -5.12
CA GLN A 19 9.46 -27.11 -4.39
C GLN A 19 7.97 -27.48 -4.48
N ASP A 20 7.30 -27.64 -3.34
CA ASP A 20 5.87 -27.91 -3.31
C ASP A 20 5.08 -26.67 -3.77
N LEU A 21 4.97 -26.51 -5.08
CA LEU A 21 4.18 -25.43 -5.69
C LEU A 21 2.71 -25.42 -5.22
N GLY A 22 2.18 -26.60 -4.85
CA GLY A 22 0.84 -26.72 -4.29
C GLY A 22 0.75 -26.02 -2.95
N HIS A 23 1.75 -26.19 -2.10
CA HIS A 23 1.83 -25.52 -0.80
C HIS A 23 1.96 -23.99 -0.96
N TYR A 24 2.85 -23.50 -1.84
CA TYR A 24 2.97 -22.07 -2.10
C TYR A 24 1.68 -21.46 -2.64
N LYS A 25 1.00 -22.13 -3.58
CA LYS A 25 -0.29 -21.68 -4.10
C LYS A 25 -1.35 -21.58 -3.00
N LYS A 26 -1.38 -22.50 -2.04
CA LYS A 26 -2.29 -22.45 -0.89
C LYS A 26 -2.00 -21.24 0.00
N ILE A 27 -0.73 -20.97 0.32
CA ILE A 27 -0.32 -19.80 1.10
C ILE A 27 -0.74 -18.50 0.39
N VAL A 28 -0.42 -18.38 -0.89
CA VAL A 28 -0.79 -17.19 -1.67
C VAL A 28 -2.31 -17.02 -1.72
N LYS A 29 -3.06 -18.10 -2.00
CA LYS A 29 -4.53 -18.08 -2.04
C LYS A 29 -5.12 -17.67 -0.70
N GLU A 30 -4.61 -18.20 0.42
CA GLU A 30 -5.09 -17.85 1.75
C GLU A 30 -4.81 -16.37 2.04
N LEU A 31 -3.55 -15.92 1.93
CA LEU A 31 -3.17 -14.55 2.26
C LEU A 31 -3.74 -13.49 1.31
N SER A 32 -4.16 -13.86 0.10
CA SER A 32 -4.85 -12.97 -0.83
C SER A 32 -6.38 -13.02 -0.74
N SER A 33 -6.92 -13.80 0.20
CA SER A 33 -8.37 -13.89 0.38
C SER A 33 -8.94 -12.62 1.00
N ALA A 34 -10.23 -12.37 0.76
CA ALA A 34 -10.96 -11.23 1.32
C ALA A 34 -10.94 -11.17 2.86
N LYS A 35 -10.78 -12.32 3.53
CA LYS A 35 -10.66 -12.46 4.99
C LYS A 35 -9.64 -11.52 5.63
N TYR A 36 -8.57 -11.18 4.91
CA TYR A 36 -7.48 -10.36 5.41
C TYR A 36 -7.53 -8.90 4.92
N GLN A 37 -8.60 -8.50 4.22
CA GLN A 37 -8.83 -7.11 3.79
C GLN A 37 -7.56 -6.45 3.20
N GLY A 38 -6.88 -7.17 2.30
CA GLY A 38 -5.62 -6.71 1.71
C GLY A 38 -4.41 -6.74 2.66
N ARG A 39 -4.54 -7.28 3.86
CA ARG A 39 -3.49 -7.35 4.92
C ARG A 39 -3.04 -5.97 5.41
N GLY A 40 -3.93 -4.99 5.34
CA GLY A 40 -3.76 -3.68 5.92
C GLY A 40 -4.42 -3.58 7.31
N TYR A 41 -4.59 -2.38 7.78
CA TYR A 41 -5.28 -2.08 9.04
C TYR A 41 -6.80 -2.31 8.97
N ALA A 42 -7.39 -2.22 7.77
CA ALA A 42 -8.84 -2.39 7.59
C ALA A 42 -9.31 -3.71 8.23
N GLU A 43 -10.29 -3.62 9.12
CA GLU A 43 -10.83 -4.76 9.88
C GLU A 43 -9.77 -5.66 10.54
N ASP A 44 -8.65 -5.08 10.99
CA ASP A 44 -7.54 -5.82 11.60
C ASP A 44 -6.89 -6.85 10.66
N GLY A 45 -6.92 -6.59 9.36
CA GLY A 45 -6.46 -7.53 8.34
C GLY A 45 -4.98 -7.90 8.47
N ALA A 46 -4.13 -6.93 8.83
CA ALA A 46 -2.70 -7.14 9.07
C ALA A 46 -2.47 -8.13 10.22
N ASN A 47 -3.08 -7.90 11.37
CA ASN A 47 -2.92 -8.75 12.55
C ASN A 47 -3.58 -10.12 12.35
N LYS A 48 -4.73 -10.20 11.64
CA LYS A 48 -5.33 -11.48 11.22
C LYS A 48 -4.35 -12.30 10.38
N ALA A 49 -3.68 -11.66 9.41
CA ALA A 49 -2.67 -12.32 8.59
C ALA A 49 -1.44 -12.73 9.40
N GLY A 50 -0.96 -11.86 10.30
CA GLY A 50 0.15 -12.15 11.22
C GLY A 50 -0.14 -13.37 12.11
N ARG A 51 -1.33 -13.44 12.71
CA ARG A 51 -1.75 -14.60 13.51
C ARG A 51 -1.79 -15.90 12.69
N TRP A 52 -2.21 -15.82 11.44
CA TRP A 52 -2.18 -16.99 10.56
C TRP A 52 -0.74 -17.39 10.21
N ILE A 53 0.14 -16.44 9.87
CA ILE A 53 1.57 -16.68 9.59
C ILE A 53 2.25 -17.32 10.78
N ALA A 54 2.01 -16.85 12.00
CA ALA A 54 2.55 -17.43 13.23
C ALA A 54 2.18 -18.92 13.37
N LYS A 55 0.91 -19.28 13.09
CA LYS A 55 0.46 -20.68 13.08
C LYS A 55 1.15 -21.52 12.00
N GLU A 56 1.36 -20.96 10.82
CA GLU A 56 2.06 -21.70 9.74
C GLU A 56 3.55 -21.90 10.05
N PHE A 57 4.22 -20.94 10.70
CA PHE A 57 5.59 -21.14 11.19
C PHE A 57 5.68 -22.26 12.22
N ALA A 58 4.77 -22.28 13.18
CA ALA A 58 4.72 -23.38 14.18
C ALA A 58 4.46 -24.73 13.50
N LYS A 59 3.52 -24.82 12.56
CA LYS A 59 3.27 -26.06 11.78
C LYS A 59 4.46 -26.48 10.93
N ALA A 60 5.24 -25.54 10.44
CA ALA A 60 6.45 -25.80 9.67
C ALA A 60 7.61 -26.29 10.53
N GLY A 61 7.46 -26.35 11.85
CA GLY A 61 8.44 -26.85 12.80
C GLY A 61 9.43 -25.78 13.25
N ALA A 62 9.00 -24.53 13.37
CA ALA A 62 9.79 -23.53 14.07
C ALA A 62 9.90 -23.92 15.56
N ASP A 63 11.10 -23.79 16.12
CA ASP A 63 11.37 -24.12 17.53
C ASP A 63 10.72 -23.07 18.46
N GLU A 64 10.62 -21.82 17.98
CA GLU A 64 9.98 -20.73 18.71
C GLU A 64 9.27 -19.80 17.72
N VAL A 65 8.09 -19.30 18.09
CA VAL A 65 7.36 -18.28 17.33
C VAL A 65 6.92 -17.19 18.30
N VAL A 66 7.41 -15.97 18.06
CA VAL A 66 7.14 -14.79 18.88
C VAL A 66 6.36 -13.77 18.09
N GLN A 67 5.38 -13.14 18.72
CA GLN A 67 4.71 -11.94 18.22
C GLN A 67 5.29 -10.74 18.97
N GLN A 68 6.11 -9.95 18.28
CA GLN A 68 6.74 -8.76 18.86
C GLN A 68 5.80 -7.56 18.63
N PRO A 69 5.17 -7.02 19.68
CA PRO A 69 4.23 -5.90 19.54
C PRO A 69 4.95 -4.59 19.21
N PHE A 70 4.25 -3.73 18.50
CA PHE A 70 4.59 -2.32 18.27
C PHE A 70 3.32 -1.55 17.94
N THR A 71 3.37 -0.23 18.04
CA THR A 71 2.27 0.66 17.67
C THR A 71 2.63 1.54 16.48
N LEU A 72 1.61 1.98 15.76
CA LEU A 72 1.70 2.93 14.65
C LEU A 72 0.51 3.88 14.71
N ASP A 73 0.79 5.15 14.46
CA ASP A 73 -0.28 6.09 14.15
C ASP A 73 -0.73 5.86 12.71
N ILE A 74 -2.03 5.72 12.49
CA ILE A 74 -2.56 5.44 11.17
C ILE A 74 -3.77 6.29 10.82
N ASN A 75 -3.75 6.86 9.62
CA ASN A 75 -4.93 7.49 9.04
C ASN A 75 -5.68 6.47 8.18
N THR A 76 -6.96 6.26 8.48
CA THR A 76 -7.81 5.26 7.86
C THR A 76 -9.04 5.91 7.21
N PHE A 77 -9.76 5.17 6.37
CA PHE A 77 -10.96 5.65 5.68
C PHE A 77 -12.10 4.63 5.85
N PRO A 78 -12.65 4.45 7.07
CA PRO A 78 -13.72 3.50 7.34
C PRO A 78 -15.10 4.03 6.93
N GLY A 79 -15.22 5.34 6.73
CA GLY A 79 -16.46 6.01 6.42
C GLY A 79 -16.74 6.12 4.93
N LYS A 80 -17.38 7.22 4.56
CA LYS A 80 -17.72 7.49 3.15
C LYS A 80 -16.48 7.70 2.31
N MET A 81 -16.55 7.23 1.06
CA MET A 81 -15.56 7.46 0.02
C MET A 81 -16.28 7.74 -1.30
N GLU A 82 -16.97 8.87 -1.35
CA GLU A 82 -17.75 9.28 -2.52
C GLU A 82 -17.04 10.39 -3.28
N PHE A 83 -16.90 10.20 -4.59
CA PHE A 83 -16.32 11.16 -5.51
C PHE A 83 -17.12 11.16 -6.81
N SER A 84 -17.47 12.33 -7.31
CA SER A 84 -18.12 12.49 -8.62
C SER A 84 -17.55 13.68 -9.37
N VAL A 85 -17.56 13.59 -10.70
CA VAL A 85 -17.07 14.61 -11.65
C VAL A 85 -18.24 14.98 -12.54
N ASP A 86 -18.63 16.26 -12.54
CA ASP A 86 -19.82 16.77 -13.25
C ASP A 86 -21.06 15.88 -13.07
N GLY A 87 -21.29 15.44 -11.82
CA GLY A 87 -22.39 14.56 -11.44
C GLY A 87 -22.21 13.08 -11.71
N LYS A 88 -21.16 12.65 -12.45
CA LYS A 88 -20.87 11.25 -12.72
C LYS A 88 -20.05 10.63 -11.60
N LYS A 89 -20.59 9.63 -10.91
CA LYS A 89 -19.90 8.89 -9.83
C LYS A 89 -18.67 8.19 -10.34
N GLN A 90 -17.61 8.25 -9.54
CA GLN A 90 -16.35 7.57 -9.75
C GLN A 90 -16.21 6.40 -8.77
N VAL A 91 -15.54 5.34 -9.17
CA VAL A 91 -15.38 4.10 -8.39
C VAL A 91 -14.03 4.09 -7.69
N PRO A 92 -13.99 4.00 -6.33
CA PRO A 92 -12.74 3.91 -5.59
C PRO A 92 -11.90 2.71 -6.03
N GLY A 93 -10.58 2.92 -6.17
CA GLY A 93 -9.64 1.88 -6.61
C GLY A 93 -9.67 1.56 -8.11
N ILE A 94 -10.68 2.05 -8.85
CA ILE A 94 -10.82 1.89 -10.31
C ILE A 94 -10.59 3.23 -11.00
N ASP A 95 -11.35 4.26 -10.64
CA ASP A 95 -11.29 5.58 -11.29
C ASP A 95 -10.45 6.56 -10.49
N PHE A 96 -10.42 6.41 -9.17
CA PHE A 96 -9.61 7.24 -8.29
C PHE A 96 -9.06 6.46 -7.09
N THR A 97 -8.05 7.03 -6.45
CA THR A 97 -7.54 6.60 -5.14
C THR A 97 -7.13 7.81 -4.31
N LEU A 98 -7.02 7.61 -3.01
CA LEU A 98 -6.60 8.62 -2.05
C LEU A 98 -5.16 8.38 -1.63
N ARG A 99 -4.52 9.44 -1.16
CA ARG A 99 -3.28 9.30 -0.41
C ARG A 99 -3.59 8.99 1.04
N GLU A 100 -2.70 8.23 1.64
CA GLU A 100 -2.79 7.75 3.03
C GLU A 100 -2.93 8.87 4.07
N PHE A 101 -2.48 10.06 3.75
CA PHE A 101 -2.49 11.23 4.64
C PHE A 101 -3.67 12.20 4.37
N ASN A 102 -4.64 11.80 3.56
CA ASN A 102 -5.76 12.69 3.24
C ASN A 102 -6.63 12.97 4.46
N PRO A 103 -7.05 14.23 4.66
CA PRO A 103 -8.08 14.59 5.63
C PRO A 103 -9.47 14.21 5.10
N SER A 104 -10.45 14.24 5.99
CA SER A 104 -11.87 14.29 5.60
C SER A 104 -12.14 15.54 4.77
N ILE A 105 -13.01 15.40 3.77
CA ILE A 105 -13.47 16.51 2.97
C ILE A 105 -14.88 16.26 2.46
N LYS A 106 -15.72 17.31 2.53
CA LYS A 106 -17.09 17.27 2.03
C LYS A 106 -17.44 18.58 1.33
N GLY A 107 -17.99 18.48 0.14
CA GLY A 107 -18.44 19.66 -0.60
C GLY A 107 -18.51 19.43 -2.10
N GLU A 108 -18.88 20.52 -2.77
CA GLU A 108 -18.80 20.65 -4.21
C GLU A 108 -17.82 21.76 -4.56
N PHE A 109 -16.90 21.49 -5.50
CA PHE A 109 -15.76 22.35 -5.78
C PHE A 109 -15.60 22.53 -7.27
N LYS A 110 -15.23 23.75 -7.69
CA LYS A 110 -14.78 24.02 -9.05
C LYS A 110 -13.42 23.38 -9.31
N LEU A 111 -13.09 23.18 -10.57
CA LEU A 111 -11.77 22.68 -10.99
C LEU A 111 -10.97 23.81 -11.64
N TYR A 112 -9.69 23.89 -11.28
CA TYR A 112 -8.68 24.74 -11.88
C TYR A 112 -7.61 23.87 -12.52
N TYR A 113 -7.48 23.93 -13.84
CA TYR A 113 -6.50 23.14 -14.58
C TYR A 113 -5.20 23.92 -14.77
N ILE A 114 -4.08 23.33 -14.39
CA ILE A 114 -2.77 23.93 -14.65
C ILE A 114 -2.43 23.75 -16.13
N ASP A 115 -2.16 24.88 -16.81
CA ASP A 115 -1.58 24.88 -18.14
C ASP A 115 -0.08 24.52 -18.02
N THR A 116 0.24 23.28 -18.37
CA THR A 116 1.61 22.77 -18.28
C THR A 116 2.52 23.26 -19.41
N LEU A 117 1.94 23.79 -20.50
CA LEU A 117 2.70 24.34 -21.63
C LEU A 117 3.12 25.79 -21.39
N ASN A 118 2.23 26.55 -20.71
CA ASN A 118 2.48 27.97 -20.38
C ASN A 118 2.51 28.12 -18.86
N TYR A 119 3.32 27.31 -18.19
CA TYR A 119 3.38 27.26 -16.73
C TYR A 119 3.87 28.60 -16.16
N ASN A 120 3.00 29.21 -15.36
CA ASN A 120 3.32 30.44 -14.64
C ASN A 120 2.75 30.37 -13.22
N PRO A 121 3.60 30.11 -12.21
CA PRO A 121 3.12 29.94 -10.83
C PRO A 121 2.51 31.22 -10.26
N GLU A 122 3.06 32.40 -10.58
CA GLU A 122 2.50 33.67 -10.09
C GLU A 122 1.07 33.87 -10.57
N LYS A 123 0.81 33.59 -11.86
CA LYS A 123 -0.55 33.64 -12.43
C LYS A 123 -1.48 32.62 -11.74
N ILE A 124 -1.02 31.40 -11.50
CA ILE A 124 -1.82 30.35 -10.85
C ILE A 124 -2.26 30.80 -9.46
N PHE A 125 -1.34 31.32 -8.64
CA PHE A 125 -1.67 31.80 -7.30
C PHE A 125 -2.60 33.02 -7.33
N ALA A 126 -2.42 33.94 -8.30
CA ALA A 126 -3.31 35.07 -8.50
C ALA A 126 -4.72 34.62 -8.89
N ASP A 127 -4.86 33.70 -9.84
CA ASP A 127 -6.16 33.17 -10.28
C ASP A 127 -6.89 32.48 -9.11
N LEU A 128 -6.18 31.62 -8.34
CA LEU A 128 -6.75 30.91 -7.19
C LEU A 128 -7.17 31.84 -6.04
N ALA A 129 -6.65 33.06 -5.98
CA ALA A 129 -7.07 34.07 -5.01
C ALA A 129 -8.35 34.82 -5.43
N THR A 130 -8.80 34.69 -6.69
CA THR A 130 -10.02 35.33 -7.16
C THR A 130 -11.28 34.66 -6.59
N GLU A 131 -12.39 35.37 -6.51
CA GLU A 131 -13.69 34.81 -6.09
C GLU A 131 -14.17 33.69 -7.04
N GLU A 132 -13.68 33.67 -8.28
CA GLU A 132 -14.00 32.62 -9.24
C GLU A 132 -13.42 31.25 -8.87
N TYR A 133 -12.15 31.21 -8.42
CA TYR A 133 -11.41 29.96 -8.16
C TYR A 133 -11.02 29.74 -6.70
N LYS A 134 -11.38 30.65 -5.82
CA LYS A 134 -11.20 30.48 -4.39
C LYS A 134 -11.87 29.18 -3.91
N GLY A 135 -11.09 28.32 -3.29
CA GLY A 135 -11.57 27.01 -2.85
C GLY A 135 -11.66 25.95 -3.97
N ALA A 136 -11.20 26.24 -5.19
CA ALA A 136 -11.17 25.23 -6.25
C ALA A 136 -10.21 24.07 -5.95
N PHE A 137 -10.43 22.94 -6.59
CA PHE A 137 -9.42 21.88 -6.68
C PHE A 137 -8.51 22.11 -7.88
N VAL A 138 -7.21 22.00 -7.65
CA VAL A 138 -6.20 22.17 -8.71
C VAL A 138 -5.92 20.83 -9.36
N VAL A 139 -6.08 20.77 -10.68
CA VAL A 139 -5.85 19.55 -11.49
C VAL A 139 -4.52 19.66 -12.22
N CYS A 140 -3.67 18.66 -12.10
CA CYS A 140 -2.39 18.60 -12.78
C CYS A 140 -1.90 17.17 -12.99
N ASP A 141 -1.01 16.98 -13.96
CA ASP A 141 -0.22 15.74 -14.08
C ASP A 141 0.75 15.59 -12.90
N PHE A 142 0.83 14.37 -12.35
CA PHE A 142 1.69 14.11 -11.20
C PHE A 142 3.18 14.31 -11.52
N MET A 143 3.64 13.85 -12.68
CA MET A 143 5.07 13.97 -13.04
C MET A 143 5.45 15.43 -13.28
N PHE A 144 4.50 16.25 -13.77
CA PHE A 144 4.69 17.69 -13.84
C PHE A 144 4.81 18.30 -12.44
N SER A 145 3.92 17.96 -11.52
CA SER A 145 3.96 18.44 -10.14
C SER A 145 5.27 18.08 -9.42
N TYR A 146 5.82 16.92 -9.71
CA TYR A 146 7.09 16.46 -9.16
C TYR A 146 8.28 17.33 -9.63
N LYS A 147 8.25 17.83 -10.87
CA LYS A 147 9.26 18.75 -11.39
C LYS A 147 9.18 20.15 -10.76
N HIS A 148 8.01 20.55 -10.29
CA HIS A 148 7.72 21.86 -9.70
C HIS A 148 7.38 21.77 -8.21
N THR A 149 8.10 20.94 -7.46
CA THR A 149 7.79 20.58 -6.07
C THR A 149 7.62 21.78 -5.13
N ALA A 150 8.38 22.87 -5.32
CA ALA A 150 8.30 24.04 -4.46
C ALA A 150 6.92 24.73 -4.54
N ASP A 151 6.41 24.92 -5.76
CA ASP A 151 5.11 25.54 -5.97
C ASP A 151 3.97 24.63 -5.52
N PHE A 152 4.08 23.34 -5.80
CA PHE A 152 3.07 22.37 -5.36
C PHE A 152 3.04 22.15 -3.85
N ARG A 153 4.14 22.39 -3.12
CA ARG A 153 4.12 22.46 -1.65
C ARG A 153 3.27 23.63 -1.16
N LYS A 154 3.36 24.81 -1.79
CA LYS A 154 2.51 25.96 -1.47
C LYS A 154 1.04 25.64 -1.75
N LEU A 155 0.72 25.00 -2.87
CA LEU A 155 -0.65 24.56 -3.18
C LEU A 155 -1.21 23.56 -2.14
N GLN A 156 -0.36 22.79 -1.47
CA GLN A 156 -0.73 21.87 -0.41
C GLN A 156 -0.88 22.51 0.97
N SER A 157 -0.40 23.72 1.18
CA SER A 157 -0.50 24.48 2.43
C SER A 157 -1.77 25.34 2.44
N LYS A 158 -2.49 25.34 3.57
CA LYS A 158 -3.65 26.24 3.77
C LYS A 158 -3.25 27.69 3.92
N ASN A 159 -2.05 27.92 4.44
CA ASN A 159 -1.55 29.27 4.68
C ASN A 159 -1.07 29.97 3.41
N ASP A 160 -0.63 29.21 2.43
CA ASP A 160 0.02 29.74 1.22
C ASP A 160 -0.92 29.84 0.01
N CYS A 161 -2.03 29.11 0.01
CA CYS A 161 -2.96 29.11 -1.12
C CYS A 161 -4.40 28.79 -0.68
N THR A 162 -5.36 29.38 -1.38
CA THR A 162 -6.80 29.30 -1.08
C THR A 162 -7.51 28.08 -1.66
N ASN A 163 -6.85 27.28 -2.50
CA ASN A 163 -7.41 26.05 -3.06
C ASN A 163 -7.77 25.03 -1.99
N SER A 164 -8.81 24.21 -2.22
CA SER A 164 -9.28 23.22 -1.25
C SER A 164 -8.55 21.87 -1.31
N GLY A 165 -7.91 21.56 -2.43
CA GLY A 165 -7.18 20.29 -2.61
C GLY A 165 -6.57 20.17 -3.99
N LEU A 166 -6.00 19.00 -4.28
CA LEU A 166 -5.37 18.71 -5.57
C LEU A 166 -5.92 17.41 -6.15
N ILE A 167 -5.98 17.37 -7.47
CA ILE A 167 -6.21 16.16 -8.25
C ILE A 167 -4.98 15.93 -9.11
N TYR A 168 -4.37 14.75 -8.98
CA TYR A 168 -3.26 14.35 -9.83
C TYR A 168 -3.70 13.28 -10.81
N THR A 169 -3.50 13.52 -12.11
CA THR A 169 -3.58 12.47 -13.11
C THR A 169 -2.31 11.62 -13.07
N TRP A 170 -2.47 10.29 -13.17
CA TRP A 170 -1.37 9.33 -13.05
C TRP A 170 -1.48 8.24 -14.10
N GLU A 171 -0.44 8.04 -14.91
CA GLU A 171 -0.44 7.09 -16.03
C GLU A 171 -0.37 5.62 -15.60
N ALA A 172 0.14 5.32 -14.42
CA ALA A 172 0.20 3.95 -13.93
C ALA A 172 -1.13 3.50 -13.31
N PRO A 173 -1.36 2.19 -13.16
CA PRO A 173 -2.51 1.69 -12.42
C PRO A 173 -2.61 2.35 -11.04
N LEU A 174 -3.81 2.76 -10.66
CA LEU A 174 -4.05 3.34 -9.34
C LEU A 174 -3.68 2.31 -8.26
N LYS A 175 -2.70 2.64 -7.44
CA LYS A 175 -2.19 1.78 -6.37
C LYS A 175 -2.16 2.54 -5.07
N PHE A 176 -2.44 1.85 -3.97
CA PHE A 176 -2.08 2.34 -2.66
C PHE A 176 -0.59 2.05 -2.45
N TYR A 177 0.24 3.08 -2.44
CA TYR A 177 1.69 2.94 -2.25
C TYR A 177 2.06 2.65 -0.81
N LYS A 178 1.26 3.15 0.14
CA LYS A 178 1.39 2.87 1.56
C LYS A 178 0.06 2.41 2.11
N ALA A 179 0.11 1.46 3.02
CA ALA A 179 -1.09 0.94 3.67
C ALA A 179 -1.56 1.83 4.83
N TYR A 180 -0.74 2.79 5.28
CA TYR A 180 -1.01 3.64 6.42
C TYR A 180 -0.36 5.02 6.23
N GLY A 181 -0.96 6.04 6.81
CA GLY A 181 -0.42 7.39 6.93
C GLY A 181 -0.21 7.73 8.41
N GLU A 182 0.98 8.13 8.77
CA GLU A 182 1.36 8.50 10.14
C GLU A 182 0.92 9.93 10.50
N THR A 183 0.37 10.66 9.55
CA THR A 183 -0.08 12.04 9.72
C THR A 183 -1.27 12.34 8.83
N VAL A 184 -2.06 13.34 9.20
CA VAL A 184 -3.11 13.90 8.32
C VAL A 184 -2.64 15.26 7.81
N ARG A 185 -2.67 15.46 6.50
CA ARG A 185 -2.31 16.72 5.87
C ARG A 185 -3.47 17.70 5.88
N GLU A 186 -3.14 18.97 5.60
CA GLU A 186 -4.13 20.05 5.61
C GLU A 186 -5.10 19.97 4.44
N LYS A 187 -4.63 19.53 3.26
CA LYS A 187 -5.42 19.47 2.04
C LYS A 187 -5.39 18.07 1.43
N PRO A 188 -6.54 17.59 0.91
CA PRO A 188 -6.63 16.29 0.26
C PRO A 188 -5.91 16.29 -1.09
N ILE A 189 -5.40 15.10 -1.46
CA ILE A 189 -4.86 14.78 -2.78
C ILE A 189 -5.60 13.58 -3.31
N ILE A 190 -6.31 13.74 -4.41
CA ILE A 190 -7.03 12.67 -5.11
C ILE A 190 -6.22 12.29 -6.35
N TRP A 191 -5.94 11.01 -6.50
CA TRP A 191 -5.27 10.49 -7.70
C TRP A 191 -6.31 9.88 -8.62
N VAL A 192 -6.27 10.27 -9.90
CA VAL A 192 -7.20 9.82 -10.92
C VAL A 192 -6.44 9.26 -12.12
N LYS A 193 -7.12 8.49 -12.95
CA LYS A 193 -6.58 7.98 -14.21
C LYS A 193 -6.27 9.10 -15.20
N PRO A 194 -5.46 8.82 -16.24
CA PRO A 194 -5.11 9.80 -17.28
C PRO A 194 -6.28 10.26 -18.13
N ASP A 195 -7.34 9.44 -18.22
CA ASP A 195 -8.58 9.73 -18.93
C ASP A 195 -9.57 10.61 -18.13
N PHE A 196 -9.11 11.19 -17.02
CA PHE A 196 -9.88 12.19 -16.28
C PHE A 196 -10.28 13.33 -17.21
N PRO A 197 -11.58 13.73 -17.25
CA PRO A 197 -12.07 14.72 -18.19
C PRO A 197 -11.32 16.05 -18.06
N LYS A 198 -10.76 16.53 -19.18
CA LYS A 198 -9.97 17.79 -19.22
C LYS A 198 -10.83 19.06 -19.24
N ASP A 199 -12.11 18.90 -19.45
CA ASP A 199 -13.11 19.97 -19.55
C ASP A 199 -14.14 19.93 -18.41
N ALA A 200 -14.00 19.03 -17.48
CA ALA A 200 -14.84 18.96 -16.28
C ALA A 200 -14.81 20.29 -15.50
N LYS A 201 -15.95 20.68 -14.97
CA LYS A 201 -16.10 21.98 -14.27
C LYS A 201 -16.13 21.83 -12.77
N THR A 202 -16.75 20.76 -12.28
CA THR A 202 -17.00 20.57 -10.85
C THR A 202 -16.71 19.15 -10.41
N ILE A 203 -16.37 19.03 -9.13
CA ILE A 203 -16.37 17.77 -8.41
C ILE A 203 -17.24 17.87 -7.18
N LYS A 204 -17.85 16.75 -6.80
CA LYS A 204 -18.48 16.59 -5.50
C LYS A 204 -17.78 15.47 -4.75
N VAL A 205 -17.40 15.76 -3.51
CA VAL A 205 -16.61 14.88 -2.67
C VAL A 205 -17.31 14.70 -1.31
N ASP A 206 -17.38 13.48 -0.80
CA ASP A 206 -17.75 13.17 0.60
C ASP A 206 -16.85 12.02 1.04
N ILE A 207 -15.73 12.36 1.68
CA ILE A 207 -14.69 11.43 2.13
C ILE A 207 -14.48 11.64 3.61
N GLU A 208 -14.56 10.55 4.35
CA GLU A 208 -14.43 10.55 5.81
C GLU A 208 -13.18 9.73 6.19
N ASN A 209 -12.22 10.37 6.85
CA ASN A 209 -11.07 9.71 7.46
C ASN A 209 -11.28 9.54 8.97
N GLU A 210 -10.58 8.59 9.52
CA GLU A 210 -10.40 8.40 10.96
C GLU A 210 -8.91 8.24 11.24
N PHE A 211 -8.39 9.02 12.18
CA PHE A 211 -7.01 8.90 12.63
C PHE A 211 -6.98 8.09 13.91
N LEU A 212 -6.23 7.00 13.92
CA LEU A 212 -6.07 6.11 15.05
C LEU A 212 -4.66 6.28 15.60
N ASP A 213 -4.57 6.81 16.83
CA ASP A 213 -3.32 6.82 17.57
C ASP A 213 -3.03 5.43 18.12
N ASP A 214 -1.76 5.05 18.13
CA ASP A 214 -1.28 3.81 18.75
C ASP A 214 -1.98 2.53 18.25
N TYR A 215 -2.28 2.42 16.95
CA TYR A 215 -2.81 1.17 16.40
C TYR A 215 -1.85 0.02 16.66
N GLU A 216 -2.30 -0.97 17.41
CA GLU A 216 -1.48 -2.11 17.82
C GLU A 216 -1.23 -3.07 16.67
N CYS A 217 0.04 -3.35 16.42
CA CYS A 217 0.53 -4.30 15.44
C CYS A 217 1.58 -5.22 16.07
N PHE A 218 1.98 -6.24 15.34
CA PHE A 218 3.10 -7.08 15.75
C PHE A 218 3.87 -7.66 14.57
N ASN A 219 5.17 -7.83 14.75
CA ASN A 219 6.00 -8.63 13.87
C ASN A 219 5.89 -10.10 14.29
N VAL A 220 5.87 -11.00 13.30
CA VAL A 220 5.96 -12.42 13.55
C VAL A 220 7.41 -12.87 13.35
N ILE A 221 8.03 -13.36 14.41
CA ILE A 221 9.41 -13.84 14.42
C ILE A 221 9.38 -15.34 14.67
N ALA A 222 9.99 -16.10 13.76
CA ALA A 222 10.17 -17.54 13.92
C ALA A 222 11.64 -17.86 14.05
N LYS A 223 12.00 -18.66 15.05
CA LYS A 223 13.35 -19.14 15.30
C LYS A 223 13.45 -20.61 14.92
N VAL A 224 14.54 -20.99 14.29
CA VAL A 224 14.89 -22.37 14.00
C VAL A 224 16.31 -22.59 14.47
N GLU A 225 16.50 -23.48 15.42
CA GLU A 225 17.83 -23.81 15.96
C GLU A 225 18.65 -24.63 14.96
N GLY A 226 19.90 -24.24 14.77
CA GLY A 226 20.85 -24.96 13.93
C GLY A 226 21.41 -26.19 14.65
N SER A 227 21.89 -27.15 13.90
CA SER A 227 22.60 -28.33 14.45
C SER A 227 23.99 -28.01 15.03
N ARG A 228 24.51 -26.79 14.81
CA ARG A 228 25.73 -26.26 15.42
C ARG A 228 25.35 -25.12 16.35
N HIS A 229 25.88 -25.12 17.56
CA HIS A 229 25.58 -24.13 18.62
C HIS A 229 25.87 -22.66 18.26
N ASP A 230 26.51 -22.38 17.12
CA ASP A 230 27.01 -21.04 16.78
C ASP A 230 26.14 -20.24 15.83
N SER A 231 24.97 -20.73 15.41
CA SER A 231 24.12 -20.00 14.46
C SER A 231 22.63 -20.08 14.77
N CYS A 232 22.13 -19.12 15.54
CA CYS A 232 20.70 -18.81 15.58
C CYS A 232 20.32 -18.06 14.29
N ASN A 233 19.46 -18.64 13.48
CA ASN A 233 18.84 -17.94 12.34
C ASN A 233 17.48 -17.42 12.76
N ASN A 234 17.40 -16.12 13.03
CA ASN A 234 16.14 -15.42 13.28
C ASN A 234 15.48 -15.07 11.95
N TYR A 235 14.20 -15.38 11.80
CA TYR A 235 13.40 -15.00 10.66
C TYR A 235 12.24 -14.12 11.12
N SER A 236 12.15 -12.91 10.58
CA SER A 236 11.06 -12.00 10.86
C SER A 236 10.21 -11.77 9.63
N SER A 237 8.92 -11.63 9.83
CA SER A 237 7.97 -11.19 8.82
C SER A 237 7.05 -10.15 9.47
N SER A 238 7.01 -8.93 8.95
CA SER A 238 6.01 -7.97 9.35
C SER A 238 4.70 -8.27 8.63
N ALA A 239 3.60 -8.26 9.34
CA ALA A 239 2.27 -8.41 8.75
C ALA A 239 1.85 -7.17 7.95
N LEU A 240 2.44 -6.02 8.25
CA LEU A 240 2.28 -4.79 7.47
C LEU A 240 3.09 -4.88 6.18
N CYS A 241 2.44 -4.56 5.09
CA CYS A 241 2.88 -4.67 3.71
C CYS A 241 4.21 -3.94 3.44
N GLN A 242 5.33 -4.54 3.84
CA GLN A 242 6.64 -4.19 3.32
C GLN A 242 7.17 -5.37 2.52
N GLU A 243 7.44 -5.10 1.28
CA GLU A 243 8.03 -5.92 0.22
C GLU A 243 8.18 -7.43 0.43
N GLN A 244 7.56 -8.16 -0.49
CA GLN A 244 7.40 -9.61 -0.62
C GLN A 244 8.69 -10.47 -0.55
N THR A 245 9.85 -9.91 -0.27
CA THR A 245 11.13 -10.63 -0.32
C THR A 245 11.41 -11.49 0.92
N GLY A 246 10.98 -11.06 2.11
CA GLY A 246 11.26 -11.78 3.37
C GLY A 246 10.52 -13.12 3.51
N ILE A 247 9.26 -13.19 3.10
CA ILE A 247 8.41 -14.37 3.24
C ILE A 247 8.91 -15.55 2.38
N ARG A 248 9.43 -15.28 1.19
CA ARG A 248 9.94 -16.33 0.28
C ARG A 248 11.10 -17.13 0.89
N HIS A 249 12.04 -16.47 1.52
CA HIS A 249 13.24 -17.15 2.05
C HIS A 249 12.95 -17.98 3.32
N VAL A 250 12.04 -17.53 4.16
CA VAL A 250 11.70 -18.19 5.42
C VAL A 250 10.94 -19.49 5.18
N PHE A 251 9.88 -19.46 4.37
CA PHE A 251 9.13 -20.68 4.06
C PHE A 251 9.98 -21.71 3.30
N HIS A 252 10.88 -21.28 2.43
CA HIS A 252 11.74 -22.17 1.68
C HIS A 252 12.73 -22.95 2.60
N ARG A 253 13.23 -22.34 3.65
CA ARG A 253 14.19 -23.00 4.58
C ARG A 253 13.50 -23.94 5.56
N LEU A 254 12.34 -23.58 6.08
CA LEU A 254 11.54 -24.43 6.97
C LEU A 254 11.06 -25.72 6.26
N LEU A 255 10.67 -25.60 4.99
CA LEU A 255 10.26 -26.76 4.19
C LEU A 255 11.40 -27.71 3.87
N ARG A 256 12.64 -27.23 3.69
CA ARG A 256 13.81 -28.11 3.46
C ARG A 256 14.14 -29.03 4.64
N ARG A 257 13.77 -28.67 5.87
CA ARG A 257 14.01 -29.53 7.04
C ARG A 257 13.05 -30.71 7.16
N ARG A 258 11.83 -30.61 6.61
CA ARG A 258 10.87 -31.75 6.58
C ARG A 258 11.26 -32.84 5.59
N CYS A 259 12.21 -32.61 4.71
CA CYS A 259 12.66 -33.55 3.69
C CYS A 259 14.02 -34.23 4.00
N LYS A 260 14.43 -34.33 5.26
CA LYS A 260 15.53 -35.20 5.64
C LYS A 260 14.98 -36.41 6.38
N PRO A 261 15.36 -37.64 5.93
CA PRO A 261 15.01 -38.87 6.60
C PRO A 261 15.62 -38.94 7.97
#